data_a13d795880cf41d66a24599337df2406
#
_entry.id   a13d795880cf41d66a24599337df2406
#
_cell.length_a   1.000
_cell.length_b   1.000
_cell.length_c   1.000
_cell.angle_alpha   90.00
_cell.angle_beta   90.00
_cell.angle_gamma   90.00
#
_symmetry.space_group_name_H-M   'P 1'
#
loop_
_entity.id
_entity.type
_entity.pdbx_description
1 polymer ?
#
loop_
_entity_poly.entity_id
_entity_poly.type
_entity_poly.pdbx_seq_one_letter_code
_entity_poly.pdbx_strand_id
1 'polypeptide(L)'
;FITRLKVVLDDGQGDLNELMRRLHPTPALGACPRGEGALRQLVDYRERLGVPDDFGAPFGALHQGFFQGLVAIRNVSWIGRAVALPSGVGLVEGSRFDREWRELALKRNSVKSLLGV
;
A
#
# COMPACT_ATOMS: atom_id res chain seq x y z
N PHE A 1 16.60 7.21 -0.92
CA PHE A 1 17.00 6.79 -2.28
C PHE A 1 15.74 6.70 -3.15
N ILE A 2 15.82 7.23 -4.36
CA ILE A 2 14.76 7.11 -5.38
C ILE A 2 15.35 6.29 -6.52
N THR A 3 14.73 5.16 -6.84
CA THR A 3 15.07 4.36 -8.02
C THR A 3 14.00 4.60 -9.08
N ARG A 4 14.42 5.03 -10.26
CA ARG A 4 13.54 5.20 -11.40
C ARG A 4 13.65 3.98 -12.31
N LEU A 5 12.53 3.30 -12.50
CA LEU A 5 12.41 2.20 -13.45
C LEU A 5 11.60 2.69 -14.66
N LYS A 6 12.05 2.36 -15.86
CA LYS A 6 11.33 2.60 -17.10
C LYS A 6 11.06 1.26 -17.77
N VAL A 7 9.82 0.97 -18.05
CA VAL A 7 9.38 -0.19 -18.82
C VAL A 7 8.65 0.34 -20.05
N VAL A 8 8.97 -0.22 -21.21
CA VAL A 8 8.23 0.02 -22.45
C VAL A 8 7.34 -1.20 -22.65
N LEU A 9 6.05 -0.98 -22.80
CA LEU A 9 5.09 -2.03 -23.12
C LEU A 9 4.94 -2.08 -24.63
N ASP A 10 4.94 -3.28 -25.20
CA ASP A 10 4.68 -3.47 -26.63
C ASP A 10 3.23 -3.08 -26.96
N ASP A 11 3.02 -2.59 -28.17
CA ASP A 11 1.70 -2.21 -28.67
C ASP A 11 0.73 -3.40 -28.55
N GLY A 12 -0.36 -3.21 -27.80
CA GLY A 12 -1.36 -4.22 -27.51
C GLY A 12 -1.32 -4.83 -26.09
N GLN A 13 -0.29 -4.55 -25.27
CA GLN A 13 -0.22 -4.98 -23.86
C GLN A 13 -0.65 -3.89 -22.88
N GLY A 14 -1.22 -2.81 -23.37
CA GLY A 14 -1.47 -1.59 -22.60
C GLY A 14 -2.78 -1.54 -21.82
N ASP A 15 -3.35 -2.67 -21.35
CA ASP A 15 -4.45 -2.59 -20.40
C ASP A 15 -3.93 -2.17 -19.03
N LEU A 16 -4.27 -0.94 -18.64
CA LEU A 16 -3.93 -0.37 -17.34
C LEU A 16 -4.40 -1.26 -16.18
N ASN A 17 -5.57 -1.89 -16.32
CA ASN A 17 -6.10 -2.77 -15.27
C ASN A 17 -5.23 -4.01 -15.10
N GLU A 18 -4.80 -4.61 -16.20
CA GLU A 18 -3.91 -5.76 -16.16
C GLU A 18 -2.54 -5.37 -15.58
N LEU A 19 -2.00 -4.22 -15.96
CA LEU A 19 -0.78 -3.69 -15.37
C LEU A 19 -0.92 -3.51 -13.86
N MET A 20 -2.04 -2.92 -13.40
CA MET A 20 -2.31 -2.75 -11.98
C MET A 20 -2.41 -4.08 -11.24
N ARG A 21 -3.08 -5.09 -11.82
CA ARG A 21 -3.17 -6.44 -11.22
C ARG A 21 -1.82 -7.10 -11.06
N ARG A 22 -0.93 -6.93 -12.03
CA ARG A 22 0.43 -7.50 -11.98
C ARG A 22 1.34 -6.79 -10.98
N LEU A 23 1.21 -5.48 -10.86
CA LEU A 23 2.05 -4.68 -9.97
C LEU A 23 1.54 -4.69 -8.52
N HIS A 24 0.24 -4.87 -8.31
CA HIS A 24 -0.36 -4.77 -6.98
C HIS A 24 -0.71 -6.16 -6.41
N PRO A 25 -0.55 -6.41 -5.08
CA PRO A 25 0.15 -5.54 -4.14
C PRO A 25 1.65 -5.47 -4.42
N THR A 26 2.22 -4.28 -4.27
CA THR A 26 3.66 -4.10 -4.38
C THR A 26 4.40 -4.82 -3.25
N PRO A 27 5.69 -5.12 -3.37
CA PRO A 27 6.46 -5.77 -2.29
C PRO A 27 6.39 -5.04 -0.95
N ALA A 28 6.15 -3.74 -0.96
CA ALA A 28 6.00 -2.94 0.27
C ALA A 28 4.69 -3.21 1.04
N LEU A 29 3.70 -3.81 0.40
CA LEU A 29 2.35 -4.06 0.93
C LEU A 29 1.92 -5.51 0.79
N GLY A 30 2.65 -6.27 0.02
CA GLY A 30 2.40 -7.67 -0.27
C GLY A 30 3.23 -8.61 0.60
N ALA A 31 3.32 -9.84 0.15
CA ALA A 31 4.16 -10.87 0.74
C ALA A 31 5.33 -11.22 -0.17
N CYS A 32 6.45 -11.59 0.40
CA CYS A 32 7.62 -12.08 -0.33
C CYS A 32 8.06 -13.43 0.27
N PRO A 33 8.20 -14.48 -0.54
CA PRO A 33 7.95 -14.52 -1.98
C PRO A 33 6.46 -14.35 -2.33
N ARG A 34 6.20 -13.75 -3.49
CA ARG A 34 4.84 -13.54 -3.98
C ARG A 34 4.29 -14.85 -4.55
N GLY A 35 3.40 -15.48 -3.80
CA GLY A 35 2.69 -16.69 -4.20
C GLY A 35 1.25 -16.66 -3.72
N GLU A 36 0.38 -17.49 -4.32
CA GLU A 36 -1.04 -17.52 -3.97
C GLU A 36 -1.30 -17.78 -2.48
N GLY A 37 -0.56 -18.72 -1.87
CA GLY A 37 -0.71 -19.04 -0.45
C GLY A 37 -0.37 -17.85 0.43
N ALA A 38 0.73 -17.17 0.16
CA ALA A 38 1.15 -15.99 0.90
C ALA A 38 0.18 -14.81 0.73
N LEU A 39 -0.37 -14.63 -0.48
CA LEU A 39 -1.36 -13.59 -0.72
C LEU A 39 -2.70 -13.89 -0.02
N ARG A 40 -3.15 -15.15 0.02
CA ARG A 40 -4.35 -15.54 0.79
C ARG A 40 -4.17 -15.28 2.28
N GLN A 41 -3.03 -15.67 2.85
CA GLN A 41 -2.73 -15.37 4.25
C GLN A 41 -2.71 -13.86 4.55
N LEU A 42 -2.17 -13.05 3.62
CA LEU A 42 -2.19 -11.62 3.75
C LEU A 42 -3.63 -11.07 3.81
N VAL A 43 -4.52 -11.55 2.95
CA VAL A 43 -5.94 -11.17 2.96
C VAL A 43 -6.58 -11.55 4.30
N ASP A 44 -6.42 -12.79 4.77
CA ASP A 44 -6.95 -13.26 6.05
C ASP A 44 -6.47 -12.37 7.23
N TYR A 45 -5.20 -12.01 7.24
CA TYR A 45 -4.65 -11.11 8.28
C TYR A 45 -5.26 -9.71 8.20
N ARG A 46 -5.43 -9.16 7.00
CA ARG A 46 -6.04 -7.84 6.81
C ARG A 46 -7.47 -7.83 7.34
N GLU A 47 -8.27 -8.84 7.03
CA GLU A 47 -9.64 -8.99 7.53
C GLU A 47 -9.68 -9.09 9.06
N ARG A 48 -8.86 -9.96 9.66
CA ARG A 48 -8.79 -10.11 11.12
C ARG A 48 -8.36 -8.86 11.86
N LEU A 49 -7.53 -8.03 11.23
CA LEU A 49 -7.04 -6.78 11.80
C LEU A 49 -7.97 -5.60 11.49
N GLY A 50 -9.05 -5.80 10.74
CA GLY A 50 -9.96 -4.74 10.34
C GLY A 50 -9.28 -3.67 9.49
N VAL A 51 -8.33 -4.06 8.64
CA VAL A 51 -7.64 -3.12 7.76
C VAL A 51 -8.62 -2.64 6.69
N PRO A 52 -8.80 -1.33 6.49
CA PRO A 52 -9.67 -0.82 5.45
C PRO A 52 -9.27 -1.34 4.06
N ASP A 53 -10.25 -1.62 3.21
CA ASP A 53 -10.03 -2.18 1.86
C ASP A 53 -9.19 -1.27 0.98
N ASP A 54 -9.36 0.04 1.14
CA ASP A 54 -8.62 1.07 0.41
C ASP A 54 -7.17 1.27 0.90
N PHE A 55 -6.82 0.75 2.08
CA PHE A 55 -5.45 0.86 2.58
C PHE A 55 -4.47 0.07 1.73
N GLY A 56 -3.55 0.78 1.12
CA GLY A 56 -2.57 0.20 0.21
C GLY A 56 -3.08 0.00 -1.21
N ALA A 57 -4.33 0.36 -1.51
CA ALA A 57 -4.85 0.27 -2.86
C ALA A 57 -4.11 1.21 -3.83
N PRO A 58 -3.95 0.82 -5.09
CA PRO A 58 -3.45 1.75 -6.11
C PRO A 58 -4.52 2.80 -6.42
N PHE A 59 -4.11 4.05 -6.51
CA PHE A 59 -4.98 5.13 -6.99
C PHE A 59 -4.20 6.11 -7.84
N GLY A 60 -4.88 6.83 -8.73
CA GLY A 60 -4.20 7.75 -9.61
C GLY A 60 -5.12 8.44 -10.60
N ALA A 61 -4.50 9.12 -11.55
CA ALA A 61 -5.19 9.82 -12.62
C ALA A 61 -4.66 9.37 -13.98
N LEU A 62 -5.58 9.14 -14.92
CA LEU A 62 -5.28 8.91 -16.31
C LEU A 62 -5.70 10.14 -17.12
N HIS A 63 -4.76 10.77 -17.81
CA HIS A 63 -5.00 11.92 -18.67
C HIS A 63 -4.18 11.82 -19.94
N GLN A 64 -4.85 11.93 -21.09
CA GLN A 64 -4.21 11.91 -22.42
C GLN A 64 -3.21 10.73 -22.62
N GLY A 65 -3.57 9.54 -22.19
CA GLY A 65 -2.72 8.35 -22.29
C GLY A 65 -1.58 8.28 -21.27
N PHE A 66 -1.45 9.28 -20.40
CA PHE A 66 -0.49 9.29 -19.30
C PHE A 66 -1.17 8.92 -17.97
N PHE A 67 -0.67 7.88 -17.32
CA PHE A 67 -1.13 7.46 -16.00
C PHE A 67 -0.10 7.81 -14.92
N GLN A 68 -0.55 8.47 -13.88
CA GLN A 68 0.22 8.71 -12.68
C GLN A 68 -0.48 8.04 -11.50
N GLY A 69 0.21 7.07 -10.88
CA GLY A 69 -0.34 6.30 -9.78
C GLY A 69 0.49 6.37 -8.52
N LEU A 70 -0.19 6.26 -7.40
CA LEU A 70 0.34 6.19 -6.06
C LEU A 70 -0.27 4.98 -5.36
N VAL A 71 0.25 4.68 -4.19
CA VAL A 71 -0.29 3.66 -3.30
C VAL A 71 -0.90 4.37 -2.09
N ALA A 72 -2.13 4.00 -1.73
CA ALA A 72 -2.88 4.63 -0.63
C ALA A 72 -2.32 4.20 0.74
N ILE A 73 -1.18 4.74 1.10
CA ILE A 73 -0.57 4.63 2.43
C ILE A 73 -0.49 6.02 3.07
N ARG A 74 -0.41 6.06 4.42
CA ARG A 74 -0.44 7.32 5.18
C ARG A 74 -1.64 8.19 4.84
N ASN A 75 -2.75 7.52 4.58
CA ASN A 75 -4.04 8.12 4.29
C ASN A 75 -4.88 8.23 5.57
N VAL A 76 -5.92 8.99 5.45
CA VAL A 76 -6.98 9.13 6.46
C VAL A 76 -8.28 8.77 5.79
N SER A 77 -9.05 7.89 6.40
CA SER A 77 -10.41 7.60 5.98
C SER A 77 -11.38 8.07 7.08
N TRP A 78 -12.54 8.54 6.70
CA TRP A 78 -13.59 8.88 7.64
C TRP A 78 -14.95 8.45 7.12
N ILE A 79 -15.76 7.93 8.04
CA ILE A 79 -17.16 7.56 7.80
C ILE A 79 -17.99 8.20 8.90
N GLY A 80 -18.82 9.17 8.55
CA GLY A 80 -19.56 9.96 9.54
C GLY A 80 -18.61 10.69 10.48
N ARG A 81 -18.61 10.33 11.77
CA ARG A 81 -17.74 10.92 12.79
C ARG A 81 -16.52 10.05 13.15
N ALA A 82 -16.44 8.86 12.60
CA ALA A 82 -15.32 7.96 12.84
C ALA A 82 -14.16 8.28 11.89
N VAL A 83 -12.95 8.37 12.42
CA VAL A 83 -11.72 8.62 11.67
C VAL A 83 -10.78 7.43 11.86
N ALA A 84 -10.30 6.88 10.76
CA ALA A 84 -9.31 5.81 10.74
C ALA A 84 -7.98 6.31 10.17
N LEU A 85 -6.89 5.98 10.85
CA LEU A 85 -5.50 6.25 10.47
C LEU A 85 -4.76 4.93 10.34
N PRO A 86 -4.99 4.17 9.25
CA PRO A 86 -4.34 2.88 9.08
C PRO A 86 -2.82 3.06 8.90
N SER A 87 -2.07 2.12 9.48
CA SER A 87 -0.62 2.12 9.41
C SER A 87 -0.10 0.69 9.35
N GLY A 88 0.95 0.46 8.57
CA GLY A 88 1.56 -0.85 8.44
C GLY A 88 3.08 -0.78 8.41
N VAL A 89 3.72 -1.90 8.76
CA VAL A 89 5.16 -2.12 8.63
C VAL A 89 5.42 -3.40 7.86
N GLY A 90 6.54 -3.46 7.15
CA GLY A 90 7.02 -4.68 6.53
C GLY A 90 7.81 -5.49 7.56
N LEU A 91 7.42 -6.75 7.77
CA LEU A 91 8.15 -7.66 8.63
C LEU A 91 9.09 -8.52 7.79
N VAL A 92 10.34 -8.61 8.22
CA VAL A 92 11.37 -9.42 7.59
C VAL A 92 12.08 -10.27 8.66
N GLU A 93 12.87 -11.24 8.23
CA GLU A 93 13.77 -11.96 9.13
C GLU A 93 14.67 -10.94 9.88
N GLY A 94 14.68 -11.01 11.19
CA GLY A 94 15.40 -10.05 12.04
C GLY A 94 14.61 -8.81 12.44
N SER A 95 13.36 -8.65 12.00
CA SER A 95 12.46 -7.61 12.54
C SER A 95 12.28 -7.78 14.05
N ARG A 96 12.32 -6.67 14.76
CA ARG A 96 12.16 -6.64 16.22
C ARG A 96 10.88 -5.90 16.57
N PHE A 97 10.02 -6.52 17.37
CA PHE A 97 8.73 -5.97 17.75
C PHE A 97 8.80 -4.51 18.26
N ASP A 98 9.77 -4.22 19.12
CA ASP A 98 9.94 -2.87 19.70
C ASP A 98 10.28 -1.79 18.66
N ARG A 99 11.01 -2.16 17.59
CA ARG A 99 11.33 -1.26 16.49
C ARG A 99 10.14 -1.05 15.57
N GLU A 100 9.50 -2.14 15.16
CA GLU A 100 8.34 -2.11 14.28
C GLU A 100 7.17 -1.34 14.92
N TRP A 101 6.97 -1.53 16.21
CA TRP A 101 5.95 -0.80 16.96
C TRP A 101 6.23 0.70 17.01
N ARG A 102 7.47 1.11 17.22
CA ARG A 102 7.89 2.52 17.14
C ARG A 102 7.70 3.09 15.74
N GLU A 103 8.02 2.32 14.71
CA GLU A 103 7.82 2.74 13.32
C GLU A 103 6.33 2.99 13.01
N LEU A 104 5.43 2.12 13.48
CA LEU A 104 3.99 2.35 13.37
C LEU A 104 3.56 3.65 14.04
N ALA A 105 4.06 3.92 15.24
CA ALA A 105 3.76 5.16 15.96
C ALA A 105 4.25 6.40 15.21
N LEU A 106 5.47 6.37 14.69
CA LEU A 106 6.04 7.45 13.89
C LEU A 106 5.22 7.73 12.62
N LYS A 107 4.80 6.68 11.92
CA LYS A 107 3.96 6.80 10.71
C LYS A 107 2.62 7.46 11.02
N ARG A 108 1.95 7.07 12.11
CA ARG A 108 0.69 7.69 12.54
C ARG A 108 0.88 9.15 12.97
N ASN A 109 1.91 9.42 13.76
CA ASN A 109 2.20 10.77 14.24
C ASN A 109 2.53 11.72 13.08
N SER A 110 3.23 11.25 12.05
CA SER A 110 3.48 12.03 10.83
C SER A 110 2.17 12.47 10.16
N VAL A 111 1.17 11.59 10.05
CA VAL A 111 -0.13 11.94 9.49
C VAL A 111 -0.90 12.90 10.41
N LYS A 112 -0.92 12.64 11.71
CA LYS A 112 -1.56 13.54 12.70
C LYS A 112 -0.98 14.95 12.64
N SER A 113 0.34 15.06 12.57
CA SER A 113 1.02 16.36 12.47
C SER A 113 0.61 17.15 11.22
N LEU A 114 0.43 16.48 10.08
CA LEU A 114 -0.06 17.10 8.86
C LEU A 114 -1.51 17.58 8.97
N LEU A 115 -2.31 16.94 9.82
CA LEU A 115 -3.69 17.31 10.09
C LEU A 115 -3.83 18.36 11.20
N GLY A 116 -2.75 18.69 11.89
CA GLY A 116 -2.77 19.61 13.03
C GLY A 116 -3.39 19.04 14.31
N VAL A 117 -3.36 17.70 14.50
CA VAL A 117 -3.94 16.98 15.64
C VAL A 117 -2.95 16.02 16.29
#